data_e19a1ba36e2c68af34aaa2c7b6abd96b
#
_entry.id   e19a1ba36e2c68af34aaa2c7b6abd96b
#
_cell.length_a   1.000
_cell.length_b   1.000
_cell.length_c   1.000
_cell.angle_alpha   90.00
_cell.angle_beta   90.00
_cell.angle_gamma   90.00
#
_symmetry.space_group_name_H-M   'P 1'
#
loop_
_entity.id
_entity.type
_entity.pdbx_description
1 polymer ?
#
loop_
_entity_poly.entity_id
_entity_poly.type
_entity_poly.pdbx_seq_one_letter_code
_entity_poly.pdbx_strand_id
1 'polypeptide(L)'
;MTQPVIIGSERSEVGLPAGMEVLRRGGTALDAVEAAMRRCEDNLTDHYVGTGGLPNAQGVVELDASVMTGSDRRFGAVGALRGFPNPISVARAVMERLPQHCLLVGEGAALFARENGFEGAELLTDESRAMWREQLLTAAEAVEGENTPAVDGDHRYRRAALELVRRMAPHEGPWGTINIVALDAHGEMCVGVSTSGYPFKYPGRVGDSAVPGAGNWCDLRGGGAACTGRGELSLRGGTARTVVDLLALGKEPADACRVALEEAAGLPDEFRSELRALALTPDGRHGGAAGQEGSVYAVMTDASTEPELRPRTLV
;
A
#
# COMPACT_ATOMS: atom_id res chain seq x y z
N MET A 1 -24.03 16.79 10.43
CA MET A 1 -22.83 15.98 10.74
C MET A 1 -22.79 14.87 9.70
N THR A 2 -21.65 14.66 9.11
CA THR A 2 -21.42 13.59 8.14
C THR A 2 -21.41 12.26 8.86
N GLN A 3 -21.97 11.21 8.28
CA GLN A 3 -21.89 9.88 8.86
C GLN A 3 -20.48 9.33 8.62
N PRO A 4 -19.74 8.93 9.67
CA PRO A 4 -18.40 8.37 9.51
C PRO A 4 -18.40 7.08 8.70
N VAL A 5 -17.42 6.97 7.77
CA VAL A 5 -17.21 5.80 6.93
C VAL A 5 -15.71 5.53 6.84
N ILE A 6 -15.32 4.27 6.92
CA ILE A 6 -13.97 3.82 6.63
C ILE A 6 -14.01 2.62 5.68
N ILE A 7 -13.20 2.69 4.63
CA ILE A 7 -13.07 1.59 3.67
C ILE A 7 -11.62 1.17 3.55
N GLY A 8 -11.36 -0.06 3.15
CA GLY A 8 -9.99 -0.53 2.93
C GLY A 8 -9.90 -1.66 1.91
N SER A 9 -8.71 -1.91 1.41
CA SER A 9 -8.44 -3.04 0.52
C SER A 9 -8.64 -4.37 1.24
N GLU A 10 -8.62 -5.48 0.49
CA GLU A 10 -8.56 -6.83 1.05
C GLU A 10 -7.48 -6.90 2.14
N ARG A 11 -7.74 -7.64 3.20
CA ARG A 11 -6.91 -7.82 4.40
C ARG A 11 -6.82 -6.60 5.33
N SER A 12 -7.47 -5.48 4.98
CA SER A 12 -7.62 -4.34 5.89
C SER A 12 -8.63 -4.61 7.01
N GLU A 13 -9.41 -5.67 6.93
CA GLU A 13 -10.48 -6.04 7.89
C GLU A 13 -9.96 -6.11 9.32
N VAL A 14 -8.72 -6.53 9.50
CA VAL A 14 -8.05 -6.59 10.82
C VAL A 14 -7.86 -5.19 11.43
N GLY A 15 -7.73 -4.17 10.61
CA GLY A 15 -7.46 -2.80 11.03
C GLY A 15 -8.70 -1.91 11.12
N LEU A 16 -9.68 -2.10 10.22
CA LEU A 16 -10.84 -1.20 10.13
C LEU A 16 -11.60 -0.98 11.45
N PRO A 17 -11.78 -2.00 12.32
CA PRO A 17 -12.43 -1.79 13.62
C PRO A 17 -11.73 -0.76 14.51
N ALA A 18 -10.38 -0.73 14.50
CA ALA A 18 -9.63 0.25 15.28
C ALA A 18 -9.81 1.67 14.73
N GLY A 19 -9.81 1.84 13.40
CA GLY A 19 -10.10 3.13 12.78
C GLY A 19 -11.53 3.59 13.02
N MET A 20 -12.52 2.71 12.90
CA MET A 20 -13.92 3.03 13.18
C MET A 20 -14.15 3.43 14.65
N GLU A 21 -13.44 2.80 15.58
CA GLU A 21 -13.51 3.18 16.99
C GLU A 21 -13.01 4.62 17.23
N VAL A 22 -11.95 5.03 16.53
CA VAL A 22 -11.47 6.42 16.55
C VAL A 22 -12.56 7.38 16.03
N LEU A 23 -13.17 7.06 14.88
CA LEU A 23 -14.23 7.89 14.29
C LEU A 23 -15.46 8.00 15.20
N ARG A 24 -15.90 6.93 15.84
CA ARG A 24 -17.03 6.91 16.79
C ARG A 24 -16.82 7.77 18.01
N ARG A 25 -15.56 7.94 18.44
CA ARG A 25 -15.18 8.84 19.54
C ARG A 25 -15.03 10.29 19.10
N GLY A 26 -15.33 10.61 17.84
CA GLY A 26 -15.18 11.95 17.28
C GLY A 26 -13.75 12.31 16.91
N GLY A 27 -12.86 11.30 16.76
CA GLY A 27 -11.50 11.50 16.27
C GLY A 27 -11.47 11.81 14.78
N THR A 28 -10.32 12.27 14.31
CA THR A 28 -10.14 12.70 12.92
C THR A 28 -9.98 11.53 11.95
N ALA A 29 -10.26 11.76 10.66
CA ALA A 29 -10.02 10.80 9.60
C ALA A 29 -8.53 10.37 9.54
N LEU A 30 -7.60 11.29 9.81
CA LEU A 30 -6.17 11.02 9.88
C LEU A 30 -5.82 10.04 11.03
N ASP A 31 -6.36 10.27 12.24
CA ASP A 31 -6.14 9.38 13.38
C ASP A 31 -6.74 7.99 13.12
N ALA A 32 -7.90 7.93 12.47
CA ALA A 32 -8.56 6.69 12.12
C ALA A 32 -7.75 5.87 11.09
N VAL A 33 -7.24 6.52 10.05
CA VAL A 33 -6.38 5.88 9.04
C VAL A 33 -5.11 5.33 9.68
N GLU A 34 -4.42 6.11 10.52
CA GLU A 34 -3.22 5.63 11.20
C GLU A 34 -3.52 4.46 12.14
N ALA A 35 -4.56 4.57 12.97
CA ALA A 35 -4.93 3.51 13.91
C ALA A 35 -5.26 2.19 13.19
N ALA A 36 -6.02 2.26 12.11
CA ALA A 36 -6.35 1.09 11.30
C ALA A 36 -5.12 0.52 10.59
N MET A 37 -4.30 1.37 9.97
CA MET A 37 -3.11 0.92 9.24
C MET A 37 -2.09 0.26 10.15
N ARG A 38 -1.84 0.80 11.33
CA ARG A 38 -0.93 0.17 12.31
C ARG A 38 -1.34 -1.25 12.67
N ARG A 39 -2.65 -1.51 12.82
CA ARG A 39 -3.13 -2.88 13.07
C ARG A 39 -2.83 -3.84 11.93
N CYS A 40 -2.87 -3.34 10.69
CA CYS A 40 -2.48 -4.13 9.53
C CYS A 40 -0.95 -4.36 9.49
N GLU A 41 -0.17 -3.33 9.76
CA GLU A 41 1.31 -3.38 9.78
C GLU A 41 1.86 -4.28 10.91
N ASP A 42 1.14 -4.39 12.03
CA ASP A 42 1.47 -5.24 13.17
C ASP A 42 0.95 -6.69 13.00
N ASN A 43 0.20 -6.98 11.93
CA ASN A 43 -0.35 -8.31 11.68
C ASN A 43 0.69 -9.24 11.06
N LEU A 44 1.30 -10.08 11.86
CA LEU A 44 2.36 -11.01 11.44
C LEU A 44 1.92 -12.07 10.43
N THR A 45 0.62 -12.26 10.21
CA THR A 45 0.10 -13.20 9.20
C THR A 45 0.00 -12.58 7.81
N ASP A 46 0.21 -11.25 7.69
CA ASP A 46 0.29 -10.55 6.41
C ASP A 46 1.75 -10.30 6.02
N HIS A 47 2.22 -10.99 4.99
CA HIS A 47 3.60 -10.89 4.52
C HIS A 47 3.83 -9.80 3.47
N TYR A 48 2.92 -8.85 3.31
CA TYR A 48 3.01 -7.79 2.28
C TYR A 48 3.02 -6.38 2.87
N VAL A 49 2.98 -6.26 4.21
CA VAL A 49 2.95 -4.98 4.92
C VAL A 49 3.66 -5.11 6.27
N GLY A 50 4.31 -4.06 6.75
CA GLY A 50 4.85 -3.96 8.11
C GLY A 50 5.85 -5.07 8.50
N THR A 51 5.74 -5.50 9.75
CA THR A 51 6.57 -6.60 10.29
C THR A 51 6.17 -7.93 9.69
N GLY A 52 7.14 -8.72 9.25
CA GLY A 52 6.90 -9.98 8.54
C GLY A 52 6.70 -9.80 7.04
N GLY A 53 6.78 -8.58 6.53
CA GLY A 53 6.75 -8.30 5.11
C GLY A 53 7.86 -9.05 4.35
N LEU A 54 7.55 -9.56 3.15
CA LEU A 54 8.53 -10.26 2.33
C LEU A 54 9.63 -9.31 1.88
N PRO A 55 10.90 -9.75 1.95
CA PRO A 55 12.05 -8.88 1.74
C PRO A 55 12.34 -8.64 0.26
N ASN A 56 13.21 -7.67 0.01
CA ASN A 56 13.83 -7.43 -1.28
C ASN A 56 14.77 -8.57 -1.70
N ALA A 57 15.38 -8.46 -2.89
CA ALA A 57 16.32 -9.45 -3.43
C ALA A 57 17.54 -9.74 -2.55
N GLN A 58 17.85 -8.91 -1.57
CA GLN A 58 18.95 -9.09 -0.62
C GLN A 58 18.51 -9.60 0.76
N GLY A 59 17.24 -9.94 0.93
CA GLY A 59 16.71 -10.41 2.21
C GLY A 59 16.47 -9.30 3.22
N VAL A 60 16.28 -8.06 2.77
CA VAL A 60 16.01 -6.90 3.63
C VAL A 60 14.57 -6.43 3.41
N VAL A 61 13.79 -6.31 4.49
CA VAL A 61 12.45 -5.72 4.43
C VAL A 61 12.58 -4.21 4.26
N GLU A 62 11.95 -3.70 3.21
CA GLU A 62 11.86 -2.27 2.89
C GLU A 62 10.39 -1.90 2.75
N LEU A 63 9.96 -0.90 3.50
CA LEU A 63 8.56 -0.50 3.61
C LEU A 63 8.32 0.85 2.92
N ASP A 64 7.20 0.95 2.23
CA ASP A 64 6.69 2.18 1.63
C ASP A 64 5.36 2.52 2.29
N ALA A 65 5.14 3.76 2.69
CA ALA A 65 3.86 4.23 3.19
C ALA A 65 3.64 5.70 2.90
N SER A 66 2.38 6.08 2.81
CA SER A 66 2.01 7.48 2.70
C SER A 66 0.63 7.76 3.28
N VAL A 67 0.40 9.01 3.62
CA VAL A 67 -0.88 9.53 4.12
C VAL A 67 -1.17 10.90 3.50
N MET A 68 -2.46 11.16 3.18
CA MET A 68 -2.90 12.43 2.60
C MET A 68 -4.24 12.87 3.17
N THR A 69 -4.34 14.13 3.61
CA THR A 69 -5.57 14.77 4.06
C THR A 69 -6.30 15.44 2.90
N GLY A 70 -7.64 15.48 2.95
CA GLY A 70 -8.47 15.93 1.83
C GLY A 70 -8.64 17.44 1.73
N SER A 71 -8.76 18.15 2.85
CA SER A 71 -9.06 19.58 2.88
C SER A 71 -7.92 20.47 2.35
N ASP A 72 -6.69 20.13 2.69
CA ASP A 72 -5.49 20.91 2.36
C ASP A 72 -4.48 20.12 1.50
N ARG A 73 -4.77 18.86 1.23
CA ARG A 73 -3.91 17.94 0.48
C ARG A 73 -2.49 17.82 1.04
N ARG A 74 -2.35 18.04 2.37
CA ARG A 74 -1.07 17.74 3.02
C ARG A 74 -0.77 16.26 2.86
N PHE A 75 0.49 15.99 2.54
CA PHE A 75 0.99 14.68 2.21
C PHE A 75 2.26 14.38 2.99
N GLY A 76 2.36 13.17 3.52
CA GLY A 76 3.59 12.67 4.10
C GLY A 76 3.83 11.24 3.65
N ALA A 77 5.10 10.91 3.34
CA ALA A 77 5.46 9.60 2.86
C ALA A 77 6.86 9.17 3.26
N VAL A 78 7.04 7.86 3.31
CA VAL A 78 8.33 7.19 3.39
C VAL A 78 8.43 6.10 2.33
N GLY A 79 9.62 5.95 1.72
CA GLY A 79 9.90 4.89 0.77
C GLY A 79 11.19 4.15 1.13
N ALA A 80 11.22 2.84 0.86
CA ALA A 80 12.34 1.96 1.19
C ALA A 80 12.82 2.12 2.66
N LEU A 81 11.90 2.38 3.58
CA LEU A 81 12.17 2.52 5.01
C LEU A 81 12.56 1.15 5.60
N ARG A 82 13.64 1.10 6.35
CA ARG A 82 14.16 -0.12 6.99
C ARG A 82 14.12 0.00 8.50
N GLY A 83 13.79 -1.11 9.18
CA GLY A 83 13.93 -1.24 10.63
C GLY A 83 12.89 -0.50 11.46
N PHE A 84 11.76 -0.07 10.90
CA PHE A 84 10.66 0.56 11.64
C PHE A 84 9.34 -0.10 11.25
N PRO A 85 8.61 -0.72 12.21
CA PRO A 85 7.46 -1.58 11.91
C PRO A 85 6.23 -0.85 11.38
N ASN A 86 6.03 0.42 11.79
CA ASN A 86 4.87 1.21 11.42
C ASN A 86 5.24 2.38 10.49
N PRO A 87 5.50 2.13 9.20
CA PRO A 87 5.87 3.17 8.25
C PRO A 87 4.79 4.24 8.08
N ILE A 88 3.50 3.93 8.30
CA ILE A 88 2.40 4.90 8.24
C ILE A 88 2.56 6.01 9.28
N SER A 89 3.00 5.66 10.50
CA SER A 89 3.23 6.64 11.57
C SER A 89 4.43 7.53 11.28
N VAL A 90 5.47 6.98 10.65
CA VAL A 90 6.64 7.77 10.20
C VAL A 90 6.23 8.70 9.05
N ALA A 91 5.42 8.23 8.09
CA ALA A 91 4.88 9.05 7.01
C ALA A 91 4.02 10.21 7.54
N ARG A 92 3.15 9.95 8.52
CA ARG A 92 2.40 10.99 9.24
C ARG A 92 3.33 12.01 9.91
N ALA A 93 4.37 11.55 10.60
CA ALA A 93 5.34 12.45 11.24
C ALA A 93 6.09 13.31 10.22
N VAL A 94 6.42 12.81 9.02
CA VAL A 94 6.97 13.61 7.92
C VAL A 94 6.02 14.75 7.58
N MET A 95 4.74 14.47 7.38
CA MET A 95 3.71 15.47 7.06
C MET A 95 3.57 16.54 8.17
N GLU A 96 3.60 16.14 9.44
CA GLU A 96 3.31 17.03 10.57
C GLU A 96 4.53 17.78 11.09
N ARG A 97 5.72 17.15 11.09
CA ARG A 97 6.92 17.64 11.76
C ARG A 97 7.99 18.16 10.81
N LEU A 98 7.85 17.87 9.50
CA LEU A 98 8.80 18.29 8.48
C LEU A 98 8.06 18.93 7.27
N PRO A 99 7.29 20.01 7.50
CA PRO A 99 6.38 20.57 6.48
C PRO A 99 7.05 21.07 5.20
N GLN A 100 8.38 21.22 5.19
CA GLN A 100 9.16 21.60 4.00
C GLN A 100 9.33 20.42 3.02
N HIS A 101 9.09 19.21 3.46
CA HIS A 101 9.24 18.00 2.68
C HIS A 101 7.99 17.12 2.82
N CYS A 102 7.70 16.34 1.80
CA CYS A 102 6.56 15.43 1.82
C CYS A 102 6.95 13.95 1.66
N LEU A 103 8.19 13.66 1.30
CA LEU A 103 8.66 12.30 1.08
C LEU A 103 10.13 12.16 1.49
N LEU A 104 10.41 11.19 2.35
CA LEU A 104 11.75 10.75 2.71
C LEU A 104 11.97 9.30 2.27
N VAL A 105 13.20 8.94 1.89
CA VAL A 105 13.50 7.57 1.43
C VAL A 105 14.74 6.98 2.09
N GLY A 106 14.76 5.64 2.22
CA GLY A 106 15.92 4.86 2.65
C GLY A 106 16.50 5.31 3.98
N GLU A 107 17.82 5.53 4.01
CA GLU A 107 18.52 5.91 5.24
C GLU A 107 18.08 7.27 5.81
N GLY A 108 17.69 8.21 4.94
CA GLY A 108 17.15 9.50 5.38
C GLY A 108 15.82 9.36 6.11
N ALA A 109 14.93 8.50 5.62
CA ALA A 109 13.68 8.18 6.31
C ALA A 109 13.94 7.50 7.66
N ALA A 110 14.89 6.56 7.71
CA ALA A 110 15.27 5.87 8.95
C ALA A 110 15.94 6.81 9.96
N LEU A 111 16.75 7.77 9.51
CA LEU A 111 17.33 8.80 10.37
C LEU A 111 16.22 9.66 10.98
N PHE A 112 15.31 10.17 10.17
CA PHE A 112 14.18 10.97 10.62
C PHE A 112 13.32 10.22 11.64
N ALA A 113 13.05 8.92 11.40
CA ALA A 113 12.29 8.09 12.33
C ALA A 113 12.98 8.01 13.71
N ARG A 114 14.30 7.74 13.75
CA ARG A 114 15.07 7.72 15.01
C ARG A 114 15.04 9.07 15.73
N GLU A 115 15.27 10.16 15.03
CA GLU A 115 15.27 11.52 15.60
C GLU A 115 13.91 11.92 16.17
N ASN A 116 12.82 11.33 15.65
CA ASN A 116 11.46 11.56 16.11
C ASN A 116 10.95 10.53 17.14
N GLY A 117 11.84 9.67 17.67
CA GLY A 117 11.54 8.77 18.78
C GLY A 117 10.79 7.49 18.38
N PHE A 118 10.78 7.13 17.10
CA PHE A 118 10.27 5.83 16.69
C PHE A 118 11.24 4.72 17.06
N GLU A 119 10.71 3.63 17.62
CA GLU A 119 11.52 2.48 18.01
C GLU A 119 11.80 1.59 16.80
N GLY A 120 13.06 1.25 16.63
CA GLY A 120 13.51 0.32 15.59
C GLY A 120 13.26 -1.14 15.98
N ALA A 121 13.03 -1.99 14.97
CA ALA A 121 12.87 -3.44 15.15
C ALA A 121 13.42 -4.22 13.96
N GLU A 122 13.72 -5.52 14.17
CA GLU A 122 13.92 -6.46 13.07
C GLU A 122 12.57 -6.78 12.44
N LEU A 123 12.44 -6.53 11.15
CA LEU A 123 11.17 -6.70 10.42
C LEU A 123 11.05 -8.07 9.74
N LEU A 124 12.18 -8.73 9.46
CA LEU A 124 12.20 -10.04 8.81
C LEU A 124 12.01 -11.14 9.85
N THR A 125 10.80 -11.67 9.92
CA THR A 125 10.47 -12.82 10.79
C THR A 125 11.09 -14.13 10.26
N ASP A 126 11.17 -15.15 11.11
CA ASP A 126 11.66 -16.46 10.69
C ASP A 126 10.76 -17.08 9.61
N GLU A 127 9.45 -16.83 9.67
CA GLU A 127 8.48 -17.30 8.68
C GLU A 127 8.70 -16.63 7.32
N SER A 128 8.72 -15.31 7.27
CA SER A 128 8.98 -14.58 6.00
C SER A 128 10.38 -14.85 5.44
N ARG A 129 11.38 -15.10 6.31
CA ARG A 129 12.72 -15.55 5.91
C ARG A 129 12.69 -16.93 5.26
N ALA A 130 11.91 -17.87 5.83
CA ALA A 130 11.76 -19.21 5.29
C ALA A 130 11.06 -19.18 3.92
N MET A 131 9.96 -18.45 3.80
CA MET A 131 9.24 -18.24 2.53
C MET A 131 10.14 -17.65 1.44
N TRP A 132 10.91 -16.60 1.79
CA TRP A 132 11.86 -15.98 0.88
C TRP A 132 12.95 -16.95 0.40
N ARG A 133 13.53 -17.77 1.32
CA ARG A 133 14.54 -18.76 0.98
C ARG A 133 14.01 -19.87 0.09
N GLU A 134 12.81 -20.37 0.36
CA GLU A 134 12.17 -21.42 -0.44
C GLU A 134 11.94 -20.96 -1.87
N GLN A 135 11.40 -19.76 -2.06
CA GLN A 135 11.19 -19.18 -3.38
C GLN A 135 12.52 -18.95 -4.12
N LEU A 136 13.57 -18.52 -3.41
CA LEU A 136 14.91 -18.38 -3.99
C LEU A 136 15.51 -19.72 -4.45
N LEU A 137 15.34 -20.77 -3.65
CA LEU A 137 15.86 -22.10 -4.00
C LEU A 137 15.16 -22.64 -5.24
N THR A 138 13.82 -22.56 -5.28
CA THR A 138 13.03 -22.96 -6.44
C THR A 138 13.48 -22.24 -7.72
N ALA A 139 13.74 -20.95 -7.59
CA ALA A 139 14.18 -20.15 -8.73
C ALA A 139 15.66 -20.40 -9.09
N ALA A 140 16.53 -20.67 -8.13
CA ALA A 140 17.92 -21.05 -8.37
C ALA A 140 18.02 -22.39 -9.11
N GLU A 141 17.20 -23.37 -8.73
CA GLU A 141 17.10 -24.66 -9.42
C GLU A 141 16.65 -24.51 -10.88
N ALA A 142 15.71 -23.61 -11.14
CA ALA A 142 15.26 -23.32 -12.51
C ALA A 142 16.34 -22.65 -13.38
N VAL A 143 17.33 -21.98 -12.77
CA VAL A 143 18.44 -21.28 -13.45
C VAL A 143 19.67 -22.18 -13.60
N GLU A 144 19.84 -23.20 -12.74
CA GLU A 144 21.03 -24.07 -12.68
C GLU A 144 21.11 -25.15 -13.77
N GLY A 145 20.20 -25.20 -14.73
CA GLY A 145 20.26 -26.15 -15.84
C GLY A 145 21.54 -26.08 -16.70
N GLU A 146 22.45 -25.11 -16.50
CA GLU A 146 23.69 -24.96 -17.22
C GLU A 146 24.84 -24.46 -16.32
N ASN A 147 25.76 -25.38 -15.94
CA ASN A 147 27.17 -25.16 -15.50
C ASN A 147 27.46 -23.86 -14.69
N THR A 148 26.99 -23.73 -13.47
CA THR A 148 27.43 -22.65 -12.59
C THR A 148 28.38 -23.19 -11.51
N PRO A 149 29.63 -22.65 -11.37
CA PRO A 149 30.54 -23.07 -10.30
C PRO A 149 29.90 -22.81 -8.93
N ALA A 150 30.10 -23.72 -7.98
CA ALA A 150 29.69 -23.55 -6.60
C ALA A 150 30.34 -22.27 -6.03
N VAL A 151 29.55 -21.22 -5.83
CA VAL A 151 29.95 -19.98 -5.17
C VAL A 151 29.38 -19.98 -3.76
N ASP A 152 30.17 -19.56 -2.80
CA ASP A 152 29.89 -19.51 -1.36
C ASP A 152 28.47 -18.97 -1.04
N GLY A 153 27.75 -19.64 -0.14
CA GLY A 153 26.29 -19.61 0.04
C GLY A 153 25.58 -18.27 -0.09
N ASP A 154 26.16 -17.19 0.44
CA ASP A 154 25.48 -15.87 0.47
C ASP A 154 25.53 -15.14 -0.89
N HIS A 155 26.61 -15.27 -1.63
CA HIS A 155 26.76 -14.66 -2.97
C HIS A 155 25.92 -15.37 -4.04
N ARG A 156 25.71 -16.67 -3.88
CA ARG A 156 24.86 -17.48 -4.78
C ARG A 156 23.40 -17.01 -4.71
N TYR A 157 22.85 -16.86 -3.50
CA TYR A 157 21.49 -16.39 -3.31
C TYR A 157 21.28 -14.95 -3.81
N ARG A 158 22.22 -14.06 -3.56
CA ARG A 158 22.15 -12.68 -4.06
C ARG A 158 22.16 -12.59 -5.58
N ARG A 159 22.94 -13.42 -6.25
CA ARG A 159 22.98 -13.46 -7.71
C ARG A 159 21.71 -14.06 -8.29
N ALA A 160 21.20 -15.15 -7.73
CA ALA A 160 19.94 -15.76 -8.11
C ALA A 160 18.77 -14.79 -7.88
N ALA A 161 18.74 -14.08 -6.76
CA ALA A 161 17.73 -13.08 -6.46
C ALA A 161 17.75 -11.91 -7.44
N LEU A 162 18.92 -11.40 -7.83
CA LEU A 162 19.02 -10.34 -8.84
C LEU A 162 18.61 -10.82 -10.24
N GLU A 163 18.92 -12.07 -10.58
CA GLU A 163 18.45 -12.67 -11.82
C GLU A 163 16.95 -12.89 -11.81
N LEU A 164 16.38 -13.27 -10.67
CA LEU A 164 14.95 -13.32 -10.45
C LEU A 164 14.29 -11.97 -10.66
N VAL A 165 14.81 -10.90 -10.09
CA VAL A 165 14.28 -9.54 -10.32
C VAL A 165 14.23 -9.19 -11.80
N ARG A 166 15.22 -9.66 -12.59
CA ARG A 166 15.26 -9.40 -14.02
C ARG A 166 14.29 -10.26 -14.83
N ARG A 167 13.97 -11.46 -14.37
CA ARG A 167 13.12 -12.44 -15.07
C ARG A 167 11.72 -12.49 -14.53
N MET A 168 11.56 -12.30 -13.21
CA MET A 168 10.26 -12.28 -12.57
C MET A 168 9.76 -10.85 -12.54
N ALA A 169 9.09 -10.54 -13.55
CA ALA A 169 7.97 -9.68 -13.33
C ALA A 169 6.98 -10.38 -12.40
N PRO A 170 6.26 -9.62 -11.61
CA PRO A 170 5.27 -10.14 -10.69
C PRO A 170 4.12 -10.78 -11.45
N HIS A 171 4.27 -12.01 -11.87
CA HIS A 171 3.33 -12.67 -12.76
C HIS A 171 2.16 -13.29 -12.03
N GLU A 172 2.36 -13.84 -10.87
CA GLU A 172 1.29 -14.58 -10.20
C GLU A 172 1.58 -14.64 -8.69
N GLY A 173 0.75 -14.02 -7.90
CA GLY A 173 0.82 -14.11 -6.46
C GLY A 173 -0.14 -13.13 -5.78
N PRO A 174 -0.51 -13.35 -4.55
CA PRO A 174 -1.29 -12.39 -3.78
C PRO A 174 -0.39 -11.17 -3.52
N TRP A 175 -0.52 -10.15 -4.34
CA TRP A 175 0.10 -8.85 -4.11
C TRP A 175 -0.63 -8.15 -2.98
N GLY A 176 0.10 -7.47 -2.12
CA GLY A 176 -0.46 -6.89 -0.96
C GLY A 176 0.00 -5.47 -0.69
N THR A 177 -0.90 -4.57 -0.87
CA THR A 177 -0.83 -3.21 -0.34
C THR A 177 -2.08 -3.01 0.47
N ILE A 178 -1.97 -2.51 1.68
CA ILE A 178 -3.12 -2.10 2.45
C ILE A 178 -3.43 -0.64 2.13
N ASN A 179 -4.67 -0.42 1.73
CA ASN A 179 -5.24 0.91 1.48
C ASN A 179 -6.34 1.17 2.47
N ILE A 180 -6.38 2.36 3.04
CA ILE A 180 -7.47 2.79 3.94
C ILE A 180 -7.88 4.21 3.56
N VAL A 181 -9.18 4.43 3.40
CA VAL A 181 -9.78 5.76 3.21
C VAL A 181 -10.83 5.97 4.28
N ALA A 182 -10.78 7.09 4.98
CA ALA A 182 -11.72 7.44 6.03
C ALA A 182 -12.37 8.81 5.76
N LEU A 183 -13.63 8.91 6.16
CA LEU A 183 -14.42 10.14 6.25
C LEU A 183 -14.89 10.28 7.71
N ASP A 184 -14.59 11.40 8.35
CA ASP A 184 -15.00 11.66 9.74
C ASP A 184 -16.31 12.44 9.85
N ALA A 185 -16.80 12.59 11.08
CA ALA A 185 -18.03 13.30 11.39
C ALA A 185 -18.00 14.81 11.06
N HIS A 186 -16.80 15.36 10.87
CA HIS A 186 -16.59 16.77 10.52
C HIS A 186 -16.52 16.99 9.00
N GLY A 187 -16.55 15.91 8.21
CA GLY A 187 -16.44 15.94 6.76
C GLY A 187 -15.01 15.98 6.24
N GLU A 188 -14.00 15.79 7.13
CA GLU A 188 -12.62 15.65 6.69
C GLU A 188 -12.40 14.21 6.21
N MET A 189 -11.53 14.08 5.20
CA MET A 189 -11.13 12.82 4.64
C MET A 189 -9.62 12.61 4.75
N CYS A 190 -9.24 11.36 4.87
CA CYS A 190 -7.85 10.96 4.82
C CYS A 190 -7.70 9.64 4.06
N VAL A 191 -6.62 9.50 3.30
CA VAL A 191 -6.21 8.26 2.69
C VAL A 191 -4.83 7.86 3.20
N GLY A 192 -4.63 6.58 3.47
CA GLY A 192 -3.34 6.00 3.82
C GLY A 192 -3.07 4.72 3.06
N VAL A 193 -1.81 4.50 2.73
CA VAL A 193 -1.33 3.32 2.02
C VAL A 193 -0.05 2.82 2.66
N SER A 194 0.07 1.49 2.82
CA SER A 194 1.27 0.84 3.36
C SER A 194 1.54 -0.47 2.66
N THR A 195 2.83 -0.77 2.42
CA THR A 195 3.27 -1.99 1.73
C THR A 195 4.73 -2.32 2.02
N SER A 196 5.09 -3.61 1.93
CA SER A 196 6.49 -4.04 1.76
C SER A 196 6.90 -4.16 0.28
N GLY A 197 6.04 -3.75 -0.64
CA GLY A 197 6.22 -3.96 -2.08
C GLY A 197 6.01 -5.42 -2.47
N TYR A 198 6.50 -5.82 -3.63
CA TYR A 198 6.48 -7.22 -3.99
C TYR A 198 7.78 -7.93 -3.61
N PRO A 199 7.71 -9.25 -3.39
CA PRO A 199 8.88 -10.06 -3.02
C PRO A 199 9.99 -9.93 -4.05
N PHE A 200 11.24 -10.00 -3.59
CA PHE A 200 12.43 -9.91 -4.45
C PHE A 200 12.59 -8.61 -5.22
N LYS A 201 11.86 -7.56 -4.89
CA LYS A 201 12.08 -6.24 -5.51
C LYS A 201 13.56 -5.85 -5.47
N TYR A 202 14.01 -5.10 -6.45
CA TYR A 202 15.38 -4.59 -6.44
C TYR A 202 15.57 -3.70 -5.19
N PRO A 203 16.70 -3.82 -4.45
CA PRO A 203 16.95 -2.98 -3.27
C PRO A 203 16.79 -1.49 -3.58
N GLY A 204 15.96 -0.82 -2.77
CA GLY A 204 15.64 0.59 -2.98
C GLY A 204 14.50 0.86 -3.98
N ARG A 205 13.85 -0.18 -4.55
CA ARG A 205 12.65 0.03 -5.34
C ARG A 205 11.53 0.56 -4.46
N VAL A 206 11.00 1.71 -4.81
CA VAL A 206 9.80 2.31 -4.23
C VAL A 206 8.66 2.17 -5.23
N GLY A 207 7.51 1.67 -4.75
CA GLY A 207 6.29 1.53 -5.54
C GLY A 207 5.46 2.82 -5.58
N ASP A 208 4.23 2.68 -6.03
CA ASP A 208 3.25 3.76 -6.08
C ASP A 208 2.81 4.22 -4.67
N SER A 209 2.87 3.35 -3.66
CA SER A 209 2.36 3.60 -2.31
C SER A 209 2.95 4.84 -1.63
N ALA A 210 4.19 5.22 -1.94
CA ALA A 210 4.85 6.41 -1.41
C ALA A 210 4.69 7.66 -2.31
N VAL A 211 4.03 7.53 -3.46
CA VAL A 211 3.99 8.60 -4.49
C VAL A 211 2.58 9.17 -4.61
N PRO A 212 2.41 10.49 -4.31
CA PRO A 212 1.09 11.14 -4.39
C PRO A 212 0.55 11.13 -5.82
N GLY A 213 -0.72 10.81 -5.95
CA GLY A 213 -1.40 10.69 -7.23
C GLY A 213 -1.28 9.34 -7.92
N ALA A 214 -0.28 8.54 -7.55
CA ALA A 214 -0.11 7.18 -8.03
C ALA A 214 -0.83 6.16 -7.13
N GLY A 215 -0.28 5.86 -5.96
CA GLY A 215 -0.85 4.89 -5.02
C GLY A 215 -2.02 5.42 -4.20
N ASN A 216 -2.06 6.73 -3.92
CA ASN A 216 -3.18 7.39 -3.27
C ASN A 216 -3.35 8.85 -3.70
N TRP A 217 -4.57 9.36 -3.49
CA TRP A 217 -4.89 10.77 -3.60
C TRP A 217 -6.12 11.11 -2.77
N CYS A 218 -6.12 12.27 -2.11
CA CYS A 218 -7.26 12.77 -1.34
C CYS A 218 -7.48 14.26 -1.63
N ASP A 219 -8.72 14.62 -1.97
CA ASP A 219 -9.13 16.01 -2.25
C ASP A 219 -10.65 16.11 -2.04
N LEU A 220 -11.09 16.93 -1.12
CA LEU A 220 -12.54 17.05 -0.79
C LEU A 220 -13.43 17.42 -1.97
N ARG A 221 -12.88 17.89 -3.09
CA ARG A 221 -13.67 18.13 -4.31
C ARG A 221 -14.20 16.85 -4.96
N GLY A 222 -13.49 15.73 -4.78
CA GLY A 222 -13.85 14.43 -5.35
C GLY A 222 -13.92 13.32 -4.30
N GLY A 223 -13.00 13.31 -3.36
CA GLY A 223 -12.91 12.28 -2.33
C GLY A 223 -11.50 11.73 -2.15
N GLY A 224 -11.41 10.50 -1.68
CA GLY A 224 -10.16 9.77 -1.51
C GLY A 224 -10.14 8.49 -2.36
N ALA A 225 -9.00 8.18 -2.95
CA ALA A 225 -8.79 6.94 -3.70
C ALA A 225 -7.41 6.34 -3.44
N ALA A 226 -7.33 5.02 -3.54
CA ALA A 226 -6.07 4.31 -3.43
C ALA A 226 -6.01 3.08 -4.35
N CYS A 227 -4.77 2.72 -4.72
CA CYS A 227 -4.48 1.65 -5.68
C CYS A 227 -3.65 0.53 -5.05
N THR A 228 -3.77 -0.67 -5.60
CA THR A 228 -3.01 -1.88 -5.22
C THR A 228 -2.67 -2.65 -6.48
N GLY A 229 -1.52 -3.31 -6.51
CA GLY A 229 -1.11 -4.18 -7.60
C GLY A 229 0.16 -3.69 -8.29
N ARG A 230 0.16 -3.61 -9.61
CA ARG A 230 1.32 -3.17 -10.40
C ARG A 230 1.61 -1.67 -10.20
N GLY A 231 2.43 -1.34 -9.20
CA GLY A 231 2.76 0.02 -8.83
C GLY A 231 3.33 0.86 -9.98
N GLU A 232 4.12 0.26 -10.87
CA GLU A 232 4.69 0.93 -12.03
C GLU A 232 3.65 1.40 -13.05
N LEU A 233 2.51 0.71 -13.17
CA LEU A 233 1.39 1.19 -13.98
C LEU A 233 0.67 2.36 -13.29
N SER A 234 0.41 2.26 -11.98
CA SER A 234 -0.15 3.36 -11.19
C SER A 234 0.73 4.61 -11.23
N LEU A 235 2.06 4.44 -11.16
CA LEU A 235 3.02 5.54 -11.27
C LEU A 235 2.94 6.25 -12.63
N ARG A 236 2.88 5.48 -13.70
CA ARG A 236 2.83 6.00 -15.07
C ARG A 236 1.47 6.62 -15.41
N GLY A 237 0.39 6.06 -14.87
CA GLY A 237 -0.99 6.51 -15.11
C GLY A 237 -1.45 7.63 -14.16
N GLY A 238 -0.76 7.86 -13.04
CA GLY A 238 -1.28 8.74 -11.99
C GLY A 238 -2.65 8.28 -11.47
N THR A 239 -2.83 6.96 -11.34
CA THR A 239 -4.12 6.29 -11.29
C THR A 239 -5.02 6.77 -10.15
N ALA A 240 -4.50 6.92 -8.93
CA ALA A 240 -5.30 7.39 -7.79
C ALA A 240 -5.78 8.84 -8.00
N ARG A 241 -4.95 9.70 -8.59
CA ARG A 241 -5.34 11.07 -8.93
C ARG A 241 -6.44 11.08 -10.01
N THR A 242 -6.31 10.27 -11.04
CA THR A 242 -7.32 10.14 -12.11
C THR A 242 -8.67 9.72 -11.53
N VAL A 243 -8.71 8.76 -10.59
CA VAL A 243 -9.95 8.36 -9.90
C VAL A 243 -10.60 9.57 -9.22
N VAL A 244 -9.86 10.32 -8.41
CA VAL A 244 -10.41 11.46 -7.66
C VAL A 244 -10.85 12.60 -8.57
N ASP A 245 -10.12 12.87 -9.66
CA ASP A 245 -10.53 13.88 -10.66
C ASP A 245 -11.84 13.45 -11.37
N LEU A 246 -12.03 12.16 -11.65
CA LEU A 246 -13.30 11.62 -12.18
C LEU A 246 -14.45 11.72 -11.18
N LEU A 247 -14.20 11.47 -9.88
CA LEU A 247 -15.20 11.70 -8.84
C LEU A 247 -15.61 13.17 -8.76
N ALA A 248 -14.66 14.10 -8.84
CA ALA A 248 -14.93 15.53 -8.86
C ALA A 248 -15.78 15.98 -10.06
N LEU A 249 -15.76 15.21 -11.14
CA LEU A 249 -16.63 15.37 -12.33
C LEU A 249 -17.98 14.66 -12.19
N GLY A 250 -18.26 14.06 -11.02
CA GLY A 250 -19.57 13.44 -10.71
C GLY A 250 -19.70 11.97 -11.12
N LYS A 251 -18.59 11.26 -11.45
CA LYS A 251 -18.67 9.82 -11.69
C LYS A 251 -18.91 9.06 -10.39
N GLU A 252 -19.62 7.95 -10.49
CA GLU A 252 -19.77 6.99 -9.39
C GLU A 252 -18.43 6.34 -9.04
N PRO A 253 -18.14 6.04 -7.73
CA PRO A 253 -16.85 5.54 -7.30
C PRO A 253 -16.35 4.29 -8.04
N ALA A 254 -17.22 3.31 -8.25
CA ALA A 254 -16.84 2.10 -8.98
C ALA A 254 -16.48 2.38 -10.45
N ASP A 255 -17.25 3.26 -11.12
CA ASP A 255 -16.98 3.67 -12.51
C ASP A 255 -15.71 4.53 -12.62
N ALA A 256 -15.46 5.42 -11.66
CA ALA A 256 -14.24 6.21 -11.63
C ALA A 256 -12.99 5.30 -11.49
N CYS A 257 -13.05 4.33 -10.57
CA CYS A 257 -12.01 3.32 -10.44
C CYS A 257 -11.82 2.51 -11.73
N ARG A 258 -12.91 1.99 -12.32
CA ARG A 258 -12.87 1.20 -13.54
C ARG A 258 -12.20 1.96 -14.69
N VAL A 259 -12.62 3.19 -14.96
CA VAL A 259 -12.06 4.01 -16.05
C VAL A 259 -10.56 4.29 -15.85
N ALA A 260 -10.14 4.63 -14.61
CA ALA A 260 -8.73 4.88 -14.33
C ALA A 260 -7.88 3.60 -14.46
N LEU A 261 -8.42 2.43 -14.11
CA LEU A 261 -7.73 1.16 -14.29
C LEU A 261 -7.66 0.74 -15.76
N GLU A 262 -8.70 0.96 -16.55
CA GLU A 262 -8.69 0.73 -18.01
C GLU A 262 -7.61 1.58 -18.70
N GLU A 263 -7.48 2.85 -18.31
CA GLU A 263 -6.42 3.73 -18.82
C GLU A 263 -5.02 3.21 -18.46
N ALA A 264 -4.80 2.84 -17.20
CA ALA A 264 -3.53 2.31 -16.75
C ALA A 264 -3.18 0.96 -17.41
N ALA A 265 -4.17 0.06 -17.56
CA ALA A 265 -4.00 -1.22 -18.23
C ALA A 265 -3.72 -1.08 -19.74
N GLY A 266 -4.13 0.02 -20.35
CA GLY A 266 -3.81 0.35 -21.75
C GLY A 266 -2.36 0.78 -21.99
N LEU A 267 -1.59 1.04 -20.92
CA LEU A 267 -0.17 1.37 -21.05
C LEU A 267 0.66 0.13 -21.43
N PRO A 268 1.66 0.25 -22.32
CA PRO A 268 2.56 -0.85 -22.63
C PRO A 268 3.29 -1.33 -21.38
N ASP A 269 3.09 -2.60 -21.04
CA ASP A 269 3.80 -3.29 -19.96
C ASP A 269 4.00 -4.76 -20.36
N GLU A 270 5.25 -5.21 -20.32
CA GLU A 270 5.60 -6.61 -20.61
C GLU A 270 5.16 -7.55 -19.47
N PHE A 271 4.87 -6.96 -18.32
CA PHE A 271 4.52 -7.66 -17.09
C PHE A 271 3.02 -7.56 -16.86
N ARG A 272 2.29 -8.56 -17.34
CA ARG A 272 0.84 -8.66 -17.15
C ARG A 272 0.53 -8.84 -15.66
N SER A 273 0.19 -7.75 -14.99
CA SER A 273 -0.18 -7.77 -13.59
C SER A 273 -1.42 -6.93 -13.34
N GLU A 274 -2.14 -7.34 -12.34
CA GLU A 274 -3.41 -6.80 -11.96
C GLU A 274 -3.25 -5.43 -11.27
N LEU A 275 -4.22 -4.56 -11.50
CA LEU A 275 -4.46 -3.35 -10.74
C LEU A 275 -5.83 -3.40 -10.09
N ARG A 276 -5.92 -2.84 -8.90
CA ARG A 276 -7.14 -2.65 -8.11
C ARG A 276 -7.17 -1.23 -7.60
N ALA A 277 -8.37 -0.66 -7.55
CA ALA A 277 -8.59 0.64 -6.93
C ALA A 277 -9.84 0.62 -6.05
N LEU A 278 -9.86 1.49 -5.06
CA LEU A 278 -11.03 1.79 -4.24
C LEU A 278 -11.14 3.30 -4.05
N ALA A 279 -12.36 3.76 -3.83
CA ALA A 279 -12.64 5.18 -3.67
C ALA A 279 -13.81 5.43 -2.71
N LEU A 280 -13.74 6.56 -2.00
CA LEU A 280 -14.76 7.08 -1.11
C LEU A 280 -14.96 8.57 -1.39
N THR A 281 -16.22 8.99 -1.53
CA THR A 281 -16.61 10.40 -1.74
C THR A 281 -16.91 11.12 -0.44
N PRO A 282 -16.93 12.48 -0.42
CA PRO A 282 -17.25 13.25 0.78
C PRO A 282 -18.69 13.08 1.28
N ASP A 283 -19.60 12.57 0.45
CA ASP A 283 -20.98 12.23 0.80
C ASP A 283 -21.16 10.76 1.24
N GLY A 284 -20.04 10.01 1.37
CA GLY A 284 -20.02 8.64 1.90
C GLY A 284 -20.31 7.54 0.87
N ARG A 285 -20.50 7.86 -0.43
CA ARG A 285 -20.57 6.83 -1.48
C ARG A 285 -19.19 6.23 -1.67
N HIS A 286 -19.13 4.94 -1.91
CA HIS A 286 -17.87 4.23 -2.09
C HIS A 286 -17.99 3.14 -3.16
N GLY A 287 -16.86 2.72 -3.69
CA GLY A 287 -16.78 1.67 -4.69
C GLY A 287 -15.35 1.27 -4.99
N GLY A 288 -15.18 0.24 -5.78
CA GLY A 288 -13.88 -0.22 -6.24
C GLY A 288 -13.97 -0.97 -7.55
N ALA A 289 -12.83 -1.09 -8.24
CA ALA A 289 -12.70 -1.88 -9.45
C ALA A 289 -11.39 -2.71 -9.40
N ALA A 290 -11.35 -3.79 -10.17
CA ALA A 290 -10.21 -4.71 -10.25
C ALA A 290 -10.15 -5.41 -11.59
N GLY A 291 -8.96 -5.78 -12.04
CA GLY A 291 -8.74 -6.60 -13.23
C GLY A 291 -9.03 -8.10 -13.01
N GLN A 292 -9.37 -8.53 -11.81
CA GLN A 292 -9.61 -9.94 -11.47
C GLN A 292 -11.00 -10.14 -10.86
N GLU A 293 -11.70 -11.18 -11.32
CA GLU A 293 -12.97 -11.60 -10.73
C GLU A 293 -12.82 -12.00 -9.26
N GLY A 294 -13.89 -11.79 -8.47
CA GLY A 294 -13.93 -12.17 -7.06
C GLY A 294 -13.18 -11.23 -6.12
N SER A 295 -12.53 -10.19 -6.64
CA SER A 295 -11.91 -9.14 -5.81
C SER A 295 -12.93 -8.41 -4.96
N VAL A 296 -12.57 -8.13 -3.71
CA VAL A 296 -13.41 -7.43 -2.73
C VAL A 296 -12.66 -6.24 -2.10
N TYR A 297 -13.38 -5.40 -1.40
CA TYR A 297 -12.87 -4.40 -0.47
C TYR A 297 -13.74 -4.38 0.78
N ALA A 298 -13.17 -3.93 1.90
CA ALA A 298 -13.86 -3.89 3.17
C ALA A 298 -14.44 -2.51 3.47
N VAL A 299 -15.59 -2.47 4.17
CA VAL A 299 -16.30 -1.24 4.54
C VAL A 299 -16.77 -1.35 5.97
N MET A 300 -16.64 -0.27 6.73
CA MET A 300 -17.36 -0.05 7.99
C MET A 300 -17.99 1.34 8.03
N THR A 301 -19.18 1.41 8.61
CA THR A 301 -19.89 2.64 8.95
C THR A 301 -20.09 2.72 10.45
N ASP A 302 -20.60 3.81 10.94
CA ASP A 302 -20.95 3.97 12.37
C ASP A 302 -21.88 2.85 12.89
N ALA A 303 -22.77 2.35 12.04
CA ALA A 303 -23.72 1.29 12.38
C ALA A 303 -23.12 -0.14 12.29
N SER A 304 -21.94 -0.32 11.70
CA SER A 304 -21.33 -1.63 11.49
C SER A 304 -20.72 -2.17 12.78
N THR A 305 -20.94 -3.42 13.12
CA THR A 305 -20.24 -4.12 14.22
C THR A 305 -18.92 -4.77 13.74
N GLU A 306 -18.90 -5.18 12.47
CA GLU A 306 -17.77 -5.84 11.82
C GLU A 306 -17.58 -5.28 10.40
N PRO A 307 -16.41 -5.42 9.78
CA PRO A 307 -16.20 -5.06 8.38
C PRO A 307 -17.08 -5.88 7.43
N GLU A 308 -17.74 -5.21 6.50
CA GLU A 308 -18.44 -5.86 5.40
C GLU A 308 -17.56 -5.92 4.16
N LEU A 309 -17.49 -7.10 3.52
CA LEU A 309 -16.83 -7.24 2.23
C LEU A 309 -17.79 -6.88 1.09
N ARG A 310 -17.35 -6.02 0.21
CA ARG A 310 -18.09 -5.57 -0.98
C ARG A 310 -17.33 -5.98 -2.24
N PRO A 311 -18.03 -6.46 -3.28
CA PRO A 311 -17.39 -6.82 -4.55
C PRO A 311 -16.85 -5.58 -5.26
N ARG A 312 -15.74 -5.75 -5.96
CA ARG A 312 -15.23 -4.76 -6.93
C ARG A 312 -15.86 -4.99 -8.29
N THR A 313 -16.04 -3.91 -9.05
CA THR A 313 -16.41 -3.99 -10.46
C THR A 313 -15.24 -4.54 -11.27
N LEU A 314 -15.51 -5.48 -12.16
CA LEU A 314 -14.50 -6.03 -13.08
C LEU A 314 -14.15 -4.99 -14.16
N VAL A 315 -12.85 -4.89 -14.48
CA VAL A 315 -12.28 -4.04 -15.54
C VAL A 315 -12.12 -4.84 -16.83
#